data_42addea4ff42a18613e9e3b2984d13a9
#
_entry.id   42addea4ff42a18613e9e3b2984d13a9
#
_cell.length_a   1.000
_cell.length_b   1.000
_cell.length_c   1.000
_cell.angle_alpha   90.00
_cell.angle_beta   90.00
_cell.angle_gamma   90.00
#
_symmetry.space_group_name_H-M   'P 1'
#
loop_
_entity.id
_entity.type
_entity.pdbx_description
1 polymer ?
#
loop_
_entity_poly.entity_id
_entity_poly.type
_entity_poly.pdbx_seq_one_letter_code
_entity_poly.pdbx_strand_id
1 'polypeptide(L)'
;MSNSPWQKSPHSERDRPGGLSHNCIWILSAIACASAAQAPERLDRGMVAVHAAANKVYVGWRLLANDPPGVAFHVYRSTAAGNPIRLSKNPVTDSTNFVDEAAPLDRANQWWVRPVVNGREREPSPRAALPANPGERQYLALKLQGAYSANKIGLGDLDGDGKLDFVIKQPGSSIDPGQGYWRRSPDTYKIEAYRHDGALLWRKDLGWNIELGVWYSPLVVFDFDGDGAAEIALRTAPVDADYRDADGHVLSGPEYLSILDGRSGIEIDKVDWIARGAVSDWGDSYGNRASRHLIGMAYLDGTRPSVVVHRGTYTTMRVDAYDLVNRRIGKRWSWNSDQETPPVRGQGMHGMKVADVDDDGRDELILGAAALDDNGRLLWKTDLGHPDVVYVADVDPAHPGLEIAYGVEVKRGENGISVAEARTGRILWGVKHPTTHIHDQGMLADLDPAHPGLEFYGAEADGSRFWLHTARGELLATEDLGGNSPHALYWDDGPVKAYIPGPSRFRRPGPRPQLPAGARPAGAAVVSRILKYKGAQIGEITGRIVGLADVLGDWREEVITAVEGELRIYTTTIPATSRRVALMQDRLYRMDVALASMGYFFPPQLGGKLFE
;
A
#
# COMPACT_ATOMS: atom_id res chain seq x y z
N MET A 1 -65.30 10.30 45.51
CA MET A 1 -66.31 9.25 45.70
C MET A 1 -65.57 7.97 45.41
N SER A 2 -65.06 7.35 46.44
CA SER A 2 -65.54 6.19 47.24
C SER A 2 -65.41 4.89 46.40
N ASN A 3 -64.81 3.79 46.77
CA ASN A 3 -64.24 3.23 47.99
C ASN A 3 -63.70 1.84 47.62
N SER A 4 -62.62 1.43 48.20
CA SER A 4 -62.32 -0.02 48.44
C SER A 4 -63.34 -0.55 49.49
N PRO A 5 -63.34 -1.82 49.97
CA PRO A 5 -62.18 -2.56 50.52
C PRO A 5 -62.30 -4.14 50.60
N TRP A 6 -61.20 -4.78 51.05
CA TRP A 6 -61.01 -5.90 52.02
C TRP A 6 -61.58 -7.29 51.67
N GLN A 7 -61.00 -8.48 51.99
CA GLN A 7 -60.33 -9.02 53.22
C GLN A 7 -59.73 -10.44 52.90
N LYS A 8 -58.52 -10.73 53.39
CA LYS A 8 -57.98 -11.65 54.38
C LYS A 8 -58.23 -13.16 54.28
N SER A 9 -57.09 -13.85 54.35
CA SER A 9 -56.64 -15.18 54.79
C SER A 9 -57.53 -15.95 55.82
N PRO A 10 -57.24 -17.24 56.25
CA PRO A 10 -55.95 -17.75 56.73
C PRO A 10 -55.64 -19.27 56.63
N HIS A 11 -54.33 -19.56 56.88
CA HIS A 11 -53.69 -20.71 57.53
C HIS A 11 -54.07 -22.20 57.27
N SER A 12 -53.03 -23.04 57.00
CA SER A 12 -52.57 -24.06 57.97
C SER A 12 -51.24 -24.69 57.56
N GLU A 13 -50.38 -24.87 58.52
CA GLU A 13 -49.09 -25.55 58.57
C GLU A 13 -49.20 -27.07 58.33
N ARG A 14 -48.15 -27.70 57.76
CA ARG A 14 -47.27 -28.77 58.35
C ARG A 14 -46.55 -29.55 57.27
N ASP A 15 -45.38 -29.69 57.40
CA ASP A 15 -44.28 -30.58 57.76
C ASP A 15 -43.19 -30.74 56.66
N ARG A 16 -41.97 -30.52 57.07
CA ARG A 16 -40.70 -30.91 56.44
C ARG A 16 -40.50 -32.44 56.62
N PRO A 17 -39.60 -33.14 55.82
CA PRO A 17 -38.18 -32.80 55.71
C PRO A 17 -37.49 -33.19 54.37
N GLY A 18 -36.24 -32.76 54.19
CA GLY A 18 -35.25 -33.47 53.40
C GLY A 18 -34.64 -32.67 52.23
N GLY A 19 -33.50 -32.12 52.49
CA GLY A 19 -32.70 -31.31 51.58
C GLY A 19 -32.18 -31.96 50.33
N LEU A 20 -31.84 -31.08 49.40
CA LEU A 20 -30.69 -31.18 48.51
C LEU A 20 -30.53 -29.79 47.80
N SER A 21 -29.52 -29.08 48.20
CA SER A 21 -29.12 -27.82 47.59
C SER A 21 -28.60 -28.09 46.18
N HIS A 22 -29.32 -27.66 45.15
CA HIS A 22 -28.79 -27.52 43.81
C HIS A 22 -28.35 -26.10 43.57
N ASN A 23 -27.05 -25.87 43.77
CA ASN A 23 -26.37 -24.67 43.26
C ASN A 23 -26.37 -24.72 41.75
N CYS A 24 -27.29 -24.03 41.08
CA CYS A 24 -27.18 -23.74 39.67
C CYS A 24 -26.09 -22.70 39.48
N ILE A 25 -24.87 -23.18 39.18
CA ILE A 25 -23.79 -22.35 38.66
C ILE A 25 -24.16 -22.06 37.20
N TRP A 26 -24.58 -20.83 36.93
CA TRP A 26 -24.66 -20.33 35.56
C TRP A 26 -23.23 -20.12 35.05
N ILE A 27 -22.68 -21.11 34.32
CA ILE A 27 -21.49 -20.90 33.53
C ILE A 27 -21.92 -20.05 32.33
N LEU A 28 -21.68 -18.75 32.40
CA LEU A 28 -21.64 -17.90 31.24
C LEU A 28 -20.44 -18.38 30.38
N SER A 29 -20.70 -19.23 29.41
CA SER A 29 -19.76 -19.48 28.32
C SER A 29 -19.70 -18.21 27.51
N ALA A 30 -18.70 -17.38 27.77
CA ALA A 30 -18.27 -16.38 26.81
C ALA A 30 -17.78 -17.17 25.56
N ILE A 31 -18.62 -17.29 24.56
CA ILE A 31 -18.21 -17.66 23.23
C ILE A 31 -17.37 -16.46 22.77
N ALA A 32 -16.06 -16.53 22.96
CA ALA A 32 -15.14 -15.72 22.20
C ALA A 32 -15.38 -16.14 20.73
N CYS A 33 -16.07 -15.31 19.96
CA CYS A 33 -15.99 -15.35 18.52
C CYS A 33 -14.52 -15.09 18.19
N ALA A 34 -13.72 -16.15 18.05
CA ALA A 34 -12.47 -16.03 17.34
C ALA A 34 -12.87 -15.57 15.92
N SER A 35 -12.68 -14.30 15.62
CA SER A 35 -12.73 -13.79 14.28
C SER A 35 -11.79 -14.69 13.47
N ALA A 36 -12.28 -15.29 12.39
CA ALA A 36 -11.42 -16.07 11.53
C ALA A 36 -10.38 -15.08 10.98
N ALA A 37 -9.14 -15.20 11.47
CA ALA A 37 -8.06 -14.38 10.98
C ALA A 37 -8.01 -14.54 9.45
N GLN A 38 -7.95 -13.45 8.73
CA GLN A 38 -7.84 -13.48 7.27
C GLN A 38 -6.62 -14.31 6.88
N ALA A 39 -6.79 -15.14 5.84
CA ALA A 39 -5.67 -15.88 5.31
C ALA A 39 -4.64 -14.91 4.73
N PRO A 40 -3.34 -15.07 5.05
CA PRO A 40 -2.29 -14.26 4.44
C PRO A 40 -2.31 -14.38 2.90
N GLU A 41 -1.78 -13.36 2.20
CA GLU A 41 -1.59 -13.41 0.74
C GLU A 41 -0.98 -14.74 0.30
N ARG A 42 -1.57 -15.37 -0.70
CA ARG A 42 -1.09 -16.66 -1.25
C ARG A 42 0.11 -16.40 -2.13
N LEU A 43 1.30 -16.67 -1.61
CA LEU A 43 2.57 -16.44 -2.31
C LEU A 43 3.29 -17.76 -2.56
N ASP A 44 4.00 -17.84 -3.68
CA ASP A 44 5.02 -18.85 -3.90
C ASP A 44 6.31 -18.52 -3.12
N ARG A 45 7.36 -19.31 -3.31
CA ARG A 45 8.64 -19.12 -2.62
C ARG A 45 9.44 -17.88 -3.09
N GLY A 46 8.97 -17.12 -4.08
CA GLY A 46 9.56 -15.86 -4.55
C GLY A 46 11.01 -15.96 -4.99
N MET A 47 11.43 -17.08 -5.55
CA MET A 47 12.83 -17.31 -5.93
C MET A 47 13.39 -16.23 -6.83
N VAL A 48 14.51 -15.63 -6.44
CA VAL A 48 15.28 -14.68 -7.24
C VAL A 48 16.73 -15.11 -7.36
N ALA A 49 17.37 -14.85 -8.49
CA ALA A 49 18.80 -14.99 -8.70
C ALA A 49 19.33 -13.76 -9.44
N VAL A 50 20.36 -13.11 -8.87
CA VAL A 50 20.94 -11.87 -9.39
C VAL A 50 22.44 -12.01 -9.50
N HIS A 51 23.00 -11.66 -10.67
CA HIS A 51 24.45 -11.62 -10.87
C HIS A 51 25.03 -10.39 -10.15
N ALA A 52 25.53 -10.63 -8.93
CA ALA A 52 25.97 -9.58 -8.01
C ALA A 52 27.36 -9.01 -8.35
N ALA A 53 28.32 -9.88 -8.65
CA ALA A 53 29.70 -9.50 -9.03
C ALA A 53 30.48 -10.72 -9.51
N ALA A 54 31.36 -10.57 -10.47
CA ALA A 54 32.27 -11.63 -10.98
C ALA A 54 31.52 -12.96 -11.21
N ASN A 55 31.82 -14.02 -10.43
CA ASN A 55 31.12 -15.31 -10.48
C ASN A 55 30.10 -15.47 -9.35
N LYS A 56 29.73 -14.39 -8.65
CA LYS A 56 28.83 -14.41 -7.51
C LYS A 56 27.40 -14.17 -7.94
N VAL A 57 26.52 -15.10 -7.59
CA VAL A 57 25.09 -14.97 -7.79
C VAL A 57 24.42 -14.94 -6.42
N TYR A 58 23.73 -13.84 -6.15
CA TYR A 58 22.84 -13.75 -5.00
C TYR A 58 21.55 -14.52 -5.32
N VAL A 59 21.13 -15.38 -4.41
CA VAL A 59 19.90 -16.19 -4.49
C VAL A 59 19.06 -15.89 -3.26
N GLY A 60 17.83 -15.42 -3.44
CA GLY A 60 16.89 -15.12 -2.36
C GLY A 60 15.59 -15.92 -2.50
N TRP A 61 14.91 -16.14 -1.38
CA TRP A 61 13.59 -16.78 -1.33
C TRP A 61 12.78 -16.33 -0.12
N ARG A 62 11.46 -16.50 -0.14
CA ARG A 62 10.57 -16.13 0.96
C ARG A 62 10.55 -17.18 2.07
N LEU A 63 10.50 -16.71 3.32
CA LEU A 63 9.88 -17.44 4.43
C LEU A 63 8.39 -17.11 4.43
N LEU A 64 7.53 -18.11 4.45
CA LEU A 64 6.09 -17.94 4.38
C LEU A 64 5.45 -18.09 5.78
N ALA A 65 4.37 -17.37 6.03
CA ALA A 65 3.66 -17.42 7.31
C ALA A 65 3.15 -18.81 7.69
N ASN A 66 2.88 -19.67 6.68
CA ASN A 66 2.47 -21.07 6.89
C ASN A 66 3.64 -22.07 6.94
N ASP A 67 4.89 -21.61 6.90
CA ASP A 67 6.04 -22.48 7.08
C ASP A 67 6.08 -23.03 8.51
N PRO A 68 6.38 -24.32 8.71
CA PRO A 68 6.53 -24.86 10.04
C PRO A 68 7.63 -24.16 10.85
N PRO A 69 7.45 -23.94 12.15
CA PRO A 69 8.51 -23.40 13.00
C PRO A 69 9.82 -24.17 12.83
N GLY A 70 10.93 -23.44 12.66
CA GLY A 70 12.25 -24.02 12.48
C GLY A 70 12.50 -24.65 11.10
N VAL A 71 11.67 -24.38 10.09
CA VAL A 71 11.95 -24.77 8.70
C VAL A 71 13.33 -24.27 8.29
N ALA A 72 14.10 -25.14 7.62
CA ALA A 72 15.40 -24.84 7.03
C ALA A 72 15.35 -25.11 5.51
N PHE A 73 16.39 -24.73 4.78
CA PHE A 73 16.39 -24.85 3.33
C PHE A 73 17.70 -25.42 2.80
N HIS A 74 17.63 -26.38 1.88
CA HIS A 74 18.77 -26.73 1.03
C HIS A 74 18.67 -25.97 -0.31
N VAL A 75 19.81 -25.39 -0.72
CA VAL A 75 19.94 -24.64 -1.97
C VAL A 75 20.55 -25.53 -3.05
N TYR A 76 19.97 -25.51 -4.23
CA TYR A 76 20.36 -26.30 -5.38
C TYR A 76 20.61 -25.44 -6.61
N ARG A 77 21.49 -25.88 -7.49
CA ARG A 77 21.71 -25.33 -8.83
C ARG A 77 21.77 -26.44 -9.88
N SER A 78 21.23 -26.17 -11.07
CA SER A 78 21.55 -26.92 -12.28
C SER A 78 22.09 -25.98 -13.37
N THR A 79 23.07 -26.44 -14.12
CA THR A 79 23.74 -25.70 -15.18
C THR A 79 23.46 -26.38 -16.51
N ALA A 80 23.04 -25.64 -17.53
CA ALA A 80 22.75 -26.12 -18.89
C ALA A 80 21.84 -27.37 -18.89
N ALA A 81 20.81 -27.39 -18.05
CA ALA A 81 19.90 -28.52 -17.81
C ALA A 81 20.58 -29.82 -17.37
N GLY A 82 21.82 -29.75 -16.85
CA GLY A 82 22.52 -30.89 -16.26
C GLY A 82 21.97 -31.32 -14.90
N ASN A 83 22.59 -32.34 -14.30
CA ASN A 83 22.19 -32.85 -13.01
C ASN A 83 22.27 -31.76 -11.91
N PRO A 84 21.28 -31.67 -11.02
CA PRO A 84 21.32 -30.78 -9.87
C PRO A 84 22.52 -31.02 -8.96
N ILE A 85 23.12 -29.95 -8.46
CA ILE A 85 24.07 -29.98 -7.37
C ILE A 85 23.49 -29.24 -6.18
N ARG A 86 23.68 -29.79 -4.98
CA ARG A 86 23.34 -29.12 -3.74
C ARG A 86 24.51 -28.19 -3.36
N LEU A 87 24.22 -26.90 -3.23
CA LEU A 87 25.20 -25.86 -2.91
C LEU A 87 25.43 -25.74 -1.40
N SER A 88 24.35 -25.81 -0.62
CA SER A 88 24.41 -25.69 0.83
C SER A 88 24.87 -27.01 1.48
N LYS A 89 26.00 -27.01 2.19
CA LYS A 89 26.49 -28.18 2.93
C LYS A 89 25.51 -28.62 4.02
N ASN A 90 25.07 -27.66 4.83
CA ASN A 90 24.02 -27.80 5.83
C ASN A 90 22.75 -27.07 5.37
N PRO A 91 21.57 -27.40 5.88
CA PRO A 91 20.39 -26.58 5.64
C PRO A 91 20.61 -25.16 6.18
N VAL A 92 20.18 -24.16 5.43
CA VAL A 92 20.17 -22.75 5.85
C VAL A 92 19.03 -22.54 6.84
N THR A 93 19.33 -22.03 8.04
CA THR A 93 18.39 -21.90 9.16
C THR A 93 18.16 -20.47 9.62
N ASP A 94 19.11 -19.60 9.37
CA ASP A 94 19.23 -18.24 9.92
C ASP A 94 18.92 -17.14 8.91
N SER A 95 18.77 -17.51 7.64
CA SER A 95 18.46 -16.56 6.56
C SER A 95 17.57 -17.20 5.50
N THR A 96 17.14 -16.37 4.54
CA THR A 96 16.44 -16.81 3.32
C THR A 96 17.16 -16.30 2.06
N ASN A 97 18.49 -16.27 2.14
CA ASN A 97 19.35 -15.96 1.02
C ASN A 97 20.62 -16.84 1.03
N PHE A 98 21.28 -16.89 -0.12
CA PHE A 98 22.53 -17.65 -0.32
C PHE A 98 23.35 -16.99 -1.41
N VAL A 99 24.66 -16.92 -1.25
CA VAL A 99 25.57 -16.46 -2.29
C VAL A 99 26.26 -17.68 -2.93
N ASP A 100 25.96 -17.93 -4.20
CA ASP A 100 26.68 -18.91 -5.01
C ASP A 100 27.94 -18.25 -5.57
N GLU A 101 29.09 -18.56 -5.01
CA GLU A 101 30.38 -17.95 -5.35
C GLU A 101 31.08 -18.61 -6.54
N ALA A 102 30.50 -19.69 -7.07
CA ALA A 102 31.13 -20.51 -8.12
C ALA A 102 30.14 -20.85 -9.26
N ALA A 103 29.20 -19.94 -9.56
CA ALA A 103 28.27 -20.12 -10.65
C ALA A 103 28.99 -20.06 -12.01
N PRO A 104 28.89 -21.07 -12.91
CA PRO A 104 29.49 -21.04 -14.23
C PRO A 104 28.61 -20.16 -15.16
N LEU A 105 28.86 -18.86 -15.17
CA LEU A 105 28.04 -17.86 -15.83
C LEU A 105 28.18 -17.86 -17.37
N ASP A 106 29.13 -18.59 -17.93
CA ASP A 106 29.23 -18.85 -19.38
C ASP A 106 28.10 -19.73 -19.92
N ARG A 107 27.29 -20.31 -19.01
CA ARG A 107 26.15 -21.18 -19.31
C ARG A 107 24.92 -20.74 -18.54
N ALA A 108 23.73 -21.12 -19.02
CA ALA A 108 22.47 -20.88 -18.33
C ALA A 108 22.41 -21.68 -17.02
N ASN A 109 21.95 -21.05 -15.96
CA ASN A 109 21.84 -21.65 -14.64
C ASN A 109 20.43 -21.46 -14.08
N GLN A 110 20.01 -22.39 -13.23
CA GLN A 110 18.75 -22.34 -12.49
C GLN A 110 19.01 -22.68 -11.02
N TRP A 111 18.41 -21.93 -10.10
CA TRP A 111 18.49 -22.15 -8.66
C TRP A 111 17.10 -22.39 -8.10
N TRP A 112 17.03 -23.21 -7.04
CA TRP A 112 15.84 -23.46 -6.25
C TRP A 112 16.20 -23.87 -4.84
N VAL A 113 15.23 -23.85 -3.94
CA VAL A 113 15.38 -24.38 -2.59
C VAL A 113 14.47 -25.58 -2.37
N ARG A 114 14.86 -26.44 -1.43
CA ARG A 114 13.98 -27.47 -0.85
C ARG A 114 13.84 -27.17 0.64
N PRO A 115 12.59 -26.93 1.13
CA PRO A 115 12.37 -26.84 2.57
C PRO A 115 12.76 -28.15 3.26
N VAL A 116 13.36 -28.03 4.44
CA VAL A 116 13.73 -29.16 5.30
C VAL A 116 12.93 -29.06 6.59
N VAL A 117 12.06 -30.03 6.82
CA VAL A 117 11.18 -30.08 7.99
C VAL A 117 11.42 -31.43 8.69
N ASN A 118 11.77 -31.38 9.97
CA ASN A 118 12.14 -32.56 10.77
C ASN A 118 13.23 -33.43 10.09
N GLY A 119 14.25 -32.77 9.54
CA GLY A 119 15.37 -33.43 8.87
C GLY A 119 15.07 -34.04 7.50
N ARG A 120 13.88 -33.79 6.93
CA ARG A 120 13.46 -34.34 5.62
C ARG A 120 13.20 -33.19 4.65
N GLU A 121 13.78 -33.30 3.45
CA GLU A 121 13.45 -32.40 2.35
C GLU A 121 12.00 -32.56 1.90
N ARG A 122 11.41 -31.43 1.49
CA ARG A 122 10.07 -31.33 0.90
C ARG A 122 10.18 -31.03 -0.59
N GLU A 123 9.03 -30.83 -1.24
CA GLU A 123 8.97 -30.46 -2.65
C GLU A 123 9.81 -29.21 -2.96
N PRO A 124 10.46 -29.16 -4.13
CA PRO A 124 11.27 -28.01 -4.50
C PRO A 124 10.39 -26.78 -4.78
N SER A 125 10.97 -25.60 -4.51
CA SER A 125 10.39 -24.35 -4.97
C SER A 125 10.35 -24.25 -6.52
N PRO A 126 9.60 -23.30 -7.10
CA PRO A 126 9.87 -22.79 -8.43
C PRO A 126 11.35 -22.40 -8.58
N ARG A 127 11.81 -22.21 -9.82
CA ARG A 127 13.23 -21.94 -10.10
C ARG A 127 13.44 -20.49 -10.51
N ALA A 128 14.48 -19.86 -9.96
CA ALA A 128 15.07 -18.66 -10.52
C ALA A 128 16.09 -19.03 -11.59
N ALA A 129 16.13 -18.30 -12.70
CA ALA A 129 17.00 -18.59 -13.83
C ALA A 129 17.83 -17.38 -14.26
N LEU A 130 19.10 -17.64 -14.62
CA LEU A 130 19.92 -16.68 -15.34
C LEU A 130 20.35 -17.27 -16.68
N PRO A 131 20.30 -16.51 -17.78
CA PRO A 131 20.83 -16.94 -19.07
C PRO A 131 22.35 -17.08 -19.02
N ALA A 132 22.94 -17.62 -20.07
CA ALA A 132 24.39 -17.56 -20.26
C ALA A 132 24.84 -16.10 -20.41
N ASN A 133 26.00 -15.78 -19.81
CA ASN A 133 26.60 -14.43 -19.81
C ASN A 133 25.62 -13.33 -19.36
N PRO A 134 24.96 -13.47 -18.19
CA PRO A 134 24.09 -12.43 -17.68
C PRO A 134 24.96 -11.21 -17.32
N GLY A 135 24.54 -10.04 -17.73
CA GLY A 135 25.22 -8.81 -17.31
C GLY A 135 25.20 -8.68 -15.77
N GLU A 136 26.24 -8.10 -15.19
CA GLU A 136 26.26 -7.72 -13.80
C GLU A 136 25.24 -6.59 -13.56
N ARG A 137 24.21 -6.84 -12.76
CA ARG A 137 23.17 -5.87 -12.44
C ARG A 137 22.37 -6.29 -11.22
N GLN A 138 21.91 -5.31 -10.43
CA GLN A 138 21.11 -5.51 -9.21
C GLN A 138 19.61 -5.36 -9.46
N TYR A 139 19.12 -5.69 -10.65
CA TYR A 139 17.69 -5.61 -10.97
C TYR A 139 17.26 -6.66 -11.99
N LEU A 140 16.01 -7.02 -11.91
CA LEU A 140 15.30 -7.73 -12.96
C LEU A 140 14.67 -6.71 -13.91
N ALA A 141 14.81 -6.91 -15.22
CA ALA A 141 14.25 -6.04 -16.24
C ALA A 141 12.97 -6.65 -16.80
N LEU A 142 11.86 -5.92 -16.68
CA LEU A 142 10.61 -6.22 -17.34
C LEU A 142 10.47 -5.25 -18.52
N LYS A 143 10.56 -5.78 -19.73
CA LYS A 143 10.48 -4.98 -20.97
C LYS A 143 9.03 -4.64 -21.29
N LEU A 144 8.76 -3.36 -21.52
CA LEU A 144 7.47 -2.89 -21.97
C LEU A 144 7.32 -3.04 -23.50
N GLN A 145 6.07 -3.12 -23.96
CA GLN A 145 5.76 -3.30 -25.39
C GLN A 145 5.70 -1.96 -26.15
N GLY A 146 6.70 -1.10 -25.93
CA GLY A 146 6.85 0.18 -26.62
C GLY A 146 7.81 1.14 -25.92
N ALA A 147 8.15 2.24 -26.59
CA ALA A 147 9.02 3.30 -26.09
C ALA A 147 8.22 4.30 -25.21
N TYR A 148 7.70 3.85 -24.11
CA TYR A 148 7.00 4.66 -23.11
C TYR A 148 7.46 4.27 -21.70
N SER A 149 7.09 5.07 -20.72
CA SER A 149 7.36 4.82 -19.31
C SER A 149 6.04 4.64 -18.55
N ALA A 150 6.05 3.85 -17.48
CA ALA A 150 4.92 3.70 -16.59
C ALA A 150 4.75 4.96 -15.72
N ASN A 151 3.50 5.34 -15.40
CA ASN A 151 3.19 6.42 -14.46
C ASN A 151 3.10 5.89 -13.01
N LYS A 152 2.27 4.90 -12.80
CA LYS A 152 2.01 4.17 -11.55
C LYS A 152 1.92 2.69 -11.87
N ILE A 153 2.10 1.86 -10.85
CA ILE A 153 1.92 0.42 -10.94
C ILE A 153 0.97 -0.07 -9.86
N GLY A 154 0.24 -1.14 -10.15
CA GLY A 154 -0.45 -1.99 -9.18
C GLY A 154 0.20 -3.37 -9.18
N LEU A 155 0.22 -4.02 -8.01
CA LEU A 155 0.83 -5.34 -7.80
C LEU A 155 -0.23 -6.33 -7.32
N GLY A 156 -0.29 -7.49 -7.95
CA GLY A 156 -1.16 -8.60 -7.54
C GLY A 156 -0.85 -9.85 -8.35
N ASP A 157 -1.23 -11.00 -7.85
CA ASP A 157 -1.16 -12.27 -8.59
C ASP A 157 -2.34 -12.32 -9.57
N LEU A 158 -2.12 -12.01 -10.84
CA LEU A 158 -3.19 -11.90 -11.84
C LEU A 158 -3.65 -13.27 -12.39
N ASP A 159 -2.83 -14.32 -12.28
CA ASP A 159 -3.14 -15.63 -12.86
C ASP A 159 -3.24 -16.76 -11.83
N GLY A 160 -3.05 -16.48 -10.54
CA GLY A 160 -3.20 -17.41 -9.43
C GLY A 160 -2.01 -18.36 -9.27
N ASP A 161 -0.82 -17.99 -9.78
CA ASP A 161 0.39 -18.82 -9.69
C ASP A 161 1.24 -18.56 -8.42
N GLY A 162 0.82 -17.62 -7.58
CA GLY A 162 1.49 -17.24 -6.34
C GLY A 162 2.60 -16.21 -6.52
N LYS A 163 2.78 -15.63 -7.72
CA LYS A 163 3.74 -14.57 -7.99
C LYS A 163 3.05 -13.26 -8.26
N LEU A 164 3.71 -12.18 -7.89
CA LEU A 164 3.16 -10.84 -8.10
C LEU A 164 3.43 -10.37 -9.54
N ASP A 165 2.37 -10.03 -10.23
CA ASP A 165 2.35 -9.46 -11.56
C ASP A 165 2.19 -7.94 -11.50
N PHE A 166 2.28 -7.28 -12.65
CA PHE A 166 2.35 -5.83 -12.75
C PHE A 166 1.22 -5.27 -13.61
N VAL A 167 0.43 -4.37 -13.04
CA VAL A 167 -0.52 -3.54 -13.80
C VAL A 167 0.03 -2.13 -13.88
N ILE A 168 0.35 -1.65 -15.06
CA ILE A 168 0.94 -0.34 -15.27
C ILE A 168 -0.04 0.65 -15.88
N LYS A 169 0.13 1.92 -15.53
CA LYS A 169 -0.51 3.06 -16.21
C LYS A 169 0.50 3.73 -17.13
N GLN A 170 0.14 3.95 -18.39
CA GLN A 170 0.98 4.65 -19.35
C GLN A 170 0.16 5.68 -20.15
N PRO A 171 0.77 6.76 -20.67
CA PRO A 171 2.18 7.16 -20.58
C PRO A 171 2.61 7.59 -19.17
N GLY A 172 3.93 7.73 -18.96
CA GLY A 172 4.53 8.11 -17.68
C GLY A 172 4.25 9.54 -17.23
N SER A 173 3.67 10.40 -18.08
CA SER A 173 3.28 11.76 -17.75
C SER A 173 1.99 11.79 -16.90
N SER A 174 1.83 12.84 -16.11
CA SER A 174 0.64 13.07 -15.29
C SER A 174 0.23 14.54 -15.37
N ILE A 175 -1.08 14.78 -15.43
CA ILE A 175 -1.69 16.10 -15.37
C ILE A 175 -2.40 16.20 -14.03
N ASP A 176 -2.16 17.28 -13.29
CA ASP A 176 -2.89 17.60 -12.08
C ASP A 176 -4.13 18.44 -12.45
N PRO A 177 -5.32 18.16 -11.90
CA PRO A 177 -6.51 18.98 -12.15
C PRO A 177 -6.45 20.38 -11.52
N GLY A 178 -5.39 20.69 -10.74
CA GLY A 178 -5.21 21.97 -10.07
C GLY A 178 -5.10 23.16 -11.02
N GLN A 179 -5.64 24.32 -10.62
CA GLN A 179 -5.54 25.55 -11.39
C GLN A 179 -4.07 25.92 -11.64
N GLY A 180 -3.74 26.18 -12.92
CA GLY A 180 -2.36 26.46 -13.35
C GLY A 180 -1.49 25.24 -13.60
N TYR A 181 -1.95 24.04 -13.25
CA TYR A 181 -1.26 22.77 -13.53
C TYR A 181 -1.97 21.93 -14.59
N TRP A 182 -3.28 22.12 -14.76
CA TRP A 182 -4.06 21.42 -15.78
C TRP A 182 -3.63 21.82 -17.20
N ARG A 183 -3.63 20.87 -18.08
CA ARG A 183 -3.44 21.02 -19.52
C ARG A 183 -4.15 19.91 -20.26
N ARG A 184 -4.51 20.17 -21.52
CA ARG A 184 -5.14 19.17 -22.37
C ARG A 184 -4.29 17.91 -22.46
N SER A 185 -4.92 16.76 -22.29
CA SER A 185 -4.26 15.45 -22.46
C SER A 185 -3.75 15.29 -23.89
N PRO A 186 -2.43 15.05 -24.11
CA PRO A 186 -1.88 14.91 -25.48
C PRO A 186 -2.15 13.55 -26.08
N ASP A 187 -2.53 12.55 -25.29
CA ASP A 187 -2.81 11.17 -25.66
C ASP A 187 -3.86 10.58 -24.74
N THR A 188 -4.41 9.41 -25.08
CA THR A 188 -5.28 8.62 -24.22
C THR A 188 -4.48 7.90 -23.14
N TYR A 189 -5.12 7.61 -22.00
CA TYR A 189 -4.50 6.85 -20.92
C TYR A 189 -4.75 5.36 -21.13
N LYS A 190 -3.70 4.54 -20.97
CA LYS A 190 -3.76 3.09 -21.18
C LYS A 190 -3.33 2.37 -19.91
N ILE A 191 -3.90 1.19 -19.71
CA ILE A 191 -3.54 0.24 -18.67
C ILE A 191 -3.02 -1.01 -19.36
N GLU A 192 -1.96 -1.58 -18.83
CA GLU A 192 -1.36 -2.82 -19.32
C GLU A 192 -1.09 -3.75 -18.16
N ALA A 193 -1.39 -5.03 -18.34
CA ALA A 193 -1.04 -6.08 -17.41
C ALA A 193 0.13 -6.90 -17.95
N TYR A 194 1.15 -7.05 -17.13
CA TYR A 194 2.33 -7.85 -17.41
C TYR A 194 2.48 -8.93 -16.35
N ARG A 195 2.73 -10.15 -16.78
CA ARG A 195 3.12 -11.21 -15.87
C ARG A 195 4.54 -10.96 -15.33
N HIS A 196 4.84 -11.51 -14.17
CA HIS A 196 6.16 -11.41 -13.50
C HIS A 196 7.37 -11.74 -14.39
N ASP A 197 7.20 -12.56 -15.43
CA ASP A 197 8.24 -12.92 -16.40
C ASP A 197 8.36 -11.95 -17.59
N GLY A 198 7.55 -10.87 -17.60
CA GLY A 198 7.55 -9.83 -18.63
C GLY A 198 6.60 -10.10 -19.82
N ALA A 199 5.83 -11.18 -19.78
CA ALA A 199 4.81 -11.42 -20.79
C ALA A 199 3.67 -10.40 -20.65
N LEU A 200 3.36 -9.66 -21.73
CA LEU A 200 2.17 -8.82 -21.79
C LEU A 200 0.93 -9.73 -21.83
N LEU A 201 0.06 -9.60 -20.85
CA LEU A 201 -1.23 -10.29 -20.80
C LEU A 201 -2.26 -9.56 -21.68
N TRP A 202 -2.44 -8.28 -21.45
CA TRP A 202 -3.38 -7.44 -22.20
C TRP A 202 -3.06 -5.95 -22.06
N ARG A 203 -3.68 -5.16 -22.94
CA ARG A 203 -3.67 -3.68 -22.91
C ARG A 203 -5.10 -3.19 -23.10
N LYS A 204 -5.48 -2.16 -22.33
CA LYS A 204 -6.77 -1.48 -22.43
C LYS A 204 -6.54 0.03 -22.55
N ASP A 205 -7.06 0.63 -23.62
CA ASP A 205 -7.12 2.08 -23.78
C ASP A 205 -8.38 2.61 -23.08
N LEU A 206 -8.22 3.58 -22.20
CA LEU A 206 -9.33 4.18 -21.43
C LEU A 206 -10.07 5.27 -22.21
N GLY A 207 -9.59 5.61 -23.41
CA GLY A 207 -10.20 6.62 -24.26
C GLY A 207 -9.97 8.06 -23.79
N TRP A 208 -10.57 9.00 -24.50
CA TRP A 208 -10.38 10.43 -24.26
C TRP A 208 -11.15 10.96 -23.05
N ASN A 209 -12.12 10.22 -22.53
CA ASN A 209 -12.93 10.62 -21.39
C ASN A 209 -12.29 10.32 -20.03
N ILE A 210 -11.10 9.73 -20.04
CA ILE A 210 -10.21 9.61 -18.89
C ILE A 210 -8.95 10.44 -19.16
N GLU A 211 -8.84 11.58 -18.52
CA GLU A 211 -7.69 12.47 -18.66
C GLU A 211 -6.42 11.83 -18.09
N LEU A 212 -5.26 12.22 -18.64
CA LEU A 212 -3.98 11.75 -18.12
C LEU A 212 -3.74 12.27 -16.70
N GLY A 213 -3.52 11.37 -15.76
CA GLY A 213 -3.16 11.75 -14.39
C GLY A 213 -3.72 10.78 -13.37
N VAL A 214 -3.04 10.74 -12.22
CA VAL A 214 -3.35 9.76 -11.16
C VAL A 214 -4.74 10.00 -10.55
N TRP A 215 -5.20 11.25 -10.54
CA TRP A 215 -6.50 11.62 -9.98
C TRP A 215 -7.67 11.26 -10.89
N TYR A 216 -7.46 11.21 -12.20
CA TYR A 216 -8.49 10.89 -13.18
C TYR A 216 -8.71 9.40 -13.38
N SER A 217 -7.67 8.59 -13.13
CA SER A 217 -7.65 7.16 -13.41
C SER A 217 -7.19 6.33 -12.20
N PRO A 218 -7.86 6.44 -11.04
CA PRO A 218 -7.52 5.58 -9.91
C PRO A 218 -7.76 4.12 -10.28
N LEU A 219 -6.88 3.23 -9.81
CA LEU A 219 -7.05 1.78 -9.90
C LEU A 219 -6.47 1.10 -8.67
N VAL A 220 -6.98 -0.09 -8.37
CA VAL A 220 -6.46 -0.98 -7.35
C VAL A 220 -6.48 -2.41 -7.88
N VAL A 221 -5.43 -3.18 -7.54
CA VAL A 221 -5.25 -4.58 -7.95
C VAL A 221 -5.33 -5.45 -6.71
N PHE A 222 -6.37 -6.29 -6.64
CA PHE A 222 -6.63 -7.12 -5.48
C PHE A 222 -7.55 -8.30 -5.84
N ASP A 223 -7.48 -9.41 -5.14
CA ASP A 223 -8.39 -10.56 -5.29
C ASP A 223 -9.71 -10.23 -4.58
N PHE A 224 -10.69 -9.70 -5.32
CA PHE A 224 -11.98 -9.25 -4.78
C PHE A 224 -13.02 -10.37 -4.65
N ASP A 225 -12.91 -11.45 -5.39
CA ASP A 225 -13.87 -12.56 -5.33
C ASP A 225 -13.34 -13.79 -4.58
N GLY A 226 -12.05 -13.78 -4.19
CA GLY A 226 -11.44 -14.81 -3.35
C GLY A 226 -11.05 -16.07 -4.12
N ASP A 227 -10.91 -16.00 -5.46
CA ASP A 227 -10.54 -17.15 -6.29
C ASP A 227 -9.02 -17.39 -6.35
N GLY A 228 -8.22 -16.48 -5.80
CA GLY A 228 -6.76 -16.52 -5.74
C GLY A 228 -6.09 -15.84 -6.93
N ALA A 229 -6.84 -15.18 -7.80
CA ALA A 229 -6.30 -14.32 -8.86
C ALA A 229 -6.86 -12.90 -8.70
N ALA A 230 -6.00 -11.90 -8.82
CA ALA A 230 -6.42 -10.52 -8.58
C ALA A 230 -7.21 -9.94 -9.75
N GLU A 231 -8.25 -9.17 -9.44
CA GLU A 231 -8.96 -8.28 -10.34
C GLU A 231 -8.34 -6.89 -10.33
N ILE A 232 -8.76 -6.07 -11.31
CA ILE A 232 -8.46 -4.64 -11.38
C ILE A 232 -9.76 -3.85 -11.24
N ALA A 233 -9.95 -3.17 -10.11
CA ALA A 233 -11.01 -2.19 -9.96
C ALA A 233 -10.50 -0.81 -10.34
N LEU A 234 -11.23 -0.09 -11.20
CA LEU A 234 -10.80 1.20 -11.74
C LEU A 234 -11.96 2.09 -12.18
N ARG A 235 -11.67 3.39 -12.33
CA ARG A 235 -12.61 4.32 -12.97
C ARG A 235 -12.50 4.23 -14.49
N THR A 236 -13.65 4.08 -15.17
CA THR A 236 -13.78 4.07 -16.62
C THR A 236 -14.83 5.06 -17.11
N ALA A 237 -14.87 5.26 -18.43
CA ALA A 237 -15.86 6.08 -19.12
C ALA A 237 -16.10 5.51 -20.53
N PRO A 238 -17.18 5.91 -21.25
CA PRO A 238 -17.40 5.48 -22.62
C PRO A 238 -16.22 5.86 -23.54
N VAL A 239 -15.79 4.93 -24.39
CA VAL A 239 -14.68 5.15 -25.34
C VAL A 239 -15.18 5.53 -26.75
N ASP A 240 -16.46 5.33 -27.02
CA ASP A 240 -17.14 5.56 -28.30
C ASP A 240 -17.82 6.95 -28.40
N ALA A 241 -17.68 7.78 -27.39
CA ALA A 241 -18.17 9.16 -27.34
C ALA A 241 -17.06 10.09 -26.82
N ASP A 242 -17.16 11.38 -27.11
CA ASP A 242 -16.24 12.43 -26.61
C ASP A 242 -17.00 13.45 -25.76
N TYR A 243 -16.74 13.47 -24.47
CA TYR A 243 -17.38 14.38 -23.50
C TYR A 243 -16.46 15.55 -23.10
N ARG A 244 -15.33 15.72 -23.79
CA ARG A 244 -14.43 16.87 -23.55
C ARG A 244 -15.09 18.15 -24.00
N ASP A 245 -14.92 19.21 -23.21
CA ASP A 245 -15.26 20.57 -23.63
C ASP A 245 -14.28 21.12 -24.69
N ALA A 246 -14.47 22.36 -25.13
CA ALA A 246 -13.61 22.98 -26.14
C ALA A 246 -12.14 23.08 -25.73
N ASP A 247 -11.88 23.21 -24.42
CA ASP A 247 -10.53 23.30 -23.86
C ASP A 247 -9.93 21.90 -23.61
N GLY A 248 -10.76 20.85 -23.59
CA GLY A 248 -10.37 19.46 -23.42
C GLY A 248 -10.55 18.90 -22.00
N HIS A 249 -11.27 19.61 -21.11
CA HIS A 249 -11.68 19.10 -19.80
C HIS A 249 -12.84 18.11 -19.92
N VAL A 250 -12.84 17.07 -19.08
CA VAL A 250 -13.92 16.09 -18.99
C VAL A 250 -14.78 16.40 -17.75
N LEU A 251 -15.69 17.38 -17.88
CA LEU A 251 -16.57 17.83 -16.80
C LEU A 251 -18.02 17.37 -16.98
N SER A 252 -18.27 16.50 -17.95
CA SER A 252 -19.59 15.92 -18.26
C SER A 252 -19.44 14.46 -18.70
N GLY A 253 -20.56 13.79 -18.94
CA GLY A 253 -20.61 12.40 -19.39
C GLY A 253 -20.62 11.37 -18.26
N PRO A 254 -20.91 10.10 -18.60
CA PRO A 254 -20.95 8.99 -17.67
C PRO A 254 -19.57 8.63 -17.12
N GLU A 255 -19.53 8.18 -15.88
CA GLU A 255 -18.36 7.69 -15.17
C GLU A 255 -18.74 6.38 -14.48
N TYR A 256 -17.87 5.36 -14.54
CA TYR A 256 -18.16 4.05 -14.00
C TYR A 256 -17.05 3.55 -13.07
N LEU A 257 -17.42 2.75 -12.06
CA LEU A 257 -16.56 1.77 -11.44
C LEU A 257 -16.66 0.51 -12.28
N SER A 258 -15.57 0.10 -12.92
CA SER A 258 -15.44 -1.18 -13.60
C SER A 258 -14.52 -2.10 -12.82
N ILE A 259 -14.83 -3.40 -12.80
CA ILE A 259 -13.93 -4.45 -12.33
C ILE A 259 -13.56 -5.32 -13.53
N LEU A 260 -12.26 -5.48 -13.77
CA LEU A 260 -11.71 -6.29 -14.85
C LEU A 260 -11.08 -7.56 -14.29
N ASP A 261 -11.27 -8.66 -14.99
CA ASP A 261 -10.55 -9.91 -14.78
C ASP A 261 -9.04 -9.71 -15.01
N GLY A 262 -8.21 -10.09 -14.05
CA GLY A 262 -6.77 -9.83 -14.09
C GLY A 262 -6.04 -10.52 -15.22
N ARG A 263 -6.44 -11.74 -15.57
CA ARG A 263 -5.80 -12.54 -16.61
C ARG A 263 -6.07 -12.01 -18.02
N SER A 264 -7.28 -11.51 -18.24
CA SER A 264 -7.78 -11.21 -19.60
C SER A 264 -8.04 -9.73 -19.87
N GLY A 265 -8.17 -8.88 -18.84
CA GLY A 265 -8.61 -7.48 -18.97
C GLY A 265 -10.07 -7.31 -19.37
N ILE A 266 -10.85 -8.41 -19.40
CA ILE A 266 -12.27 -8.38 -19.73
C ILE A 266 -13.05 -7.80 -18.56
N GLU A 267 -13.96 -6.88 -18.84
CA GLU A 267 -14.84 -6.29 -17.82
C GLU A 267 -15.77 -7.37 -17.26
N ILE A 268 -15.68 -7.60 -15.95
CA ILE A 268 -16.53 -8.52 -15.20
C ILE A 268 -17.91 -7.89 -15.01
N ASP A 269 -17.92 -6.67 -14.50
CA ASP A 269 -19.12 -5.89 -14.25
C ASP A 269 -18.77 -4.41 -14.11
N LYS A 270 -19.76 -3.51 -14.21
CA LYS A 270 -19.61 -2.10 -13.93
C LYS A 270 -20.88 -1.48 -13.35
N VAL A 271 -20.69 -0.46 -12.54
CA VAL A 271 -21.75 0.38 -11.97
C VAL A 271 -21.38 1.86 -12.11
N ASP A 272 -22.34 2.75 -11.93
CA ASP A 272 -22.05 4.17 -11.94
C ASP A 272 -21.06 4.57 -10.84
N TRP A 273 -20.11 5.44 -11.19
CA TRP A 273 -19.23 6.10 -10.23
C TRP A 273 -20.02 7.08 -9.36
N ILE A 274 -19.47 7.54 -8.24
CA ILE A 274 -20.05 8.61 -7.43
C ILE A 274 -20.40 9.82 -8.33
N ALA A 275 -21.66 10.20 -8.35
CA ALA A 275 -22.18 11.24 -9.24
C ALA A 275 -21.41 12.56 -9.09
N ARG A 276 -21.00 13.16 -10.21
CA ARG A 276 -20.31 14.46 -10.24
C ARG A 276 -21.21 15.57 -9.73
N GLY A 277 -22.50 15.61 -10.15
CA GLY A 277 -23.36 16.74 -9.90
C GLY A 277 -22.85 18.00 -10.61
N ALA A 278 -23.16 19.17 -10.08
CA ALA A 278 -22.56 20.42 -10.55
C ALA A 278 -21.12 20.53 -10.04
N VAL A 279 -20.18 20.99 -10.88
CA VAL A 279 -18.77 21.16 -10.50
C VAL A 279 -18.63 22.10 -9.29
N SER A 280 -19.47 23.14 -9.23
CA SER A 280 -19.53 24.09 -8.11
C SER A 280 -19.86 23.46 -6.76
N ASP A 281 -20.57 22.33 -6.72
CA ASP A 281 -20.91 21.62 -5.47
C ASP A 281 -19.65 21.14 -4.72
N TRP A 282 -18.55 20.95 -5.46
CA TRP A 282 -17.26 20.51 -4.93
C TRP A 282 -16.37 21.66 -4.44
N GLY A 283 -16.83 22.95 -4.64
CA GLY A 283 -16.18 24.13 -4.08
C GLY A 283 -15.17 24.81 -5.01
N ASP A 284 -15.15 24.49 -6.29
CA ASP A 284 -14.50 25.28 -7.34
C ASP A 284 -15.37 25.32 -8.62
N SER A 285 -14.92 26.08 -9.63
CA SER A 285 -15.67 26.23 -10.89
C SER A 285 -14.97 25.61 -12.10
N TYR A 286 -13.80 25.00 -11.90
CA TYR A 286 -12.97 24.49 -13.01
C TYR A 286 -12.67 22.99 -12.92
N GLY A 287 -13.19 22.31 -11.91
CA GLY A 287 -13.22 20.85 -11.85
C GLY A 287 -12.08 20.18 -11.07
N ASN A 288 -11.16 20.93 -10.45
CA ASN A 288 -10.08 20.33 -9.65
C ASN A 288 -10.64 19.38 -8.59
N ARG A 289 -11.59 19.89 -7.78
CA ARG A 289 -12.12 19.15 -6.62
C ARG A 289 -13.06 18.03 -7.04
N ALA A 290 -13.87 18.26 -8.09
CA ALA A 290 -14.75 17.25 -8.68
C ALA A 290 -13.98 16.11 -9.35
N SER A 291 -12.74 16.33 -9.75
CA SER A 291 -11.87 15.35 -10.44
C SER A 291 -10.83 14.67 -9.53
N ARG A 292 -10.95 14.85 -8.22
CA ARG A 292 -10.15 14.09 -7.23
C ARG A 292 -10.84 12.75 -6.95
N HIS A 293 -10.41 11.70 -7.66
CA HIS A 293 -10.93 10.35 -7.53
C HIS A 293 -9.91 9.47 -6.85
N LEU A 294 -10.37 8.70 -5.87
CA LEU A 294 -9.57 7.69 -5.17
C LEU A 294 -10.31 6.35 -5.22
N ILE A 295 -9.57 5.27 -5.11
CA ILE A 295 -10.09 3.90 -5.04
C ILE A 295 -9.21 3.11 -4.08
N GLY A 296 -9.80 2.15 -3.40
CA GLY A 296 -9.09 1.26 -2.50
C GLY A 296 -9.89 -0.01 -2.27
N MET A 297 -9.44 -0.78 -1.32
CA MET A 297 -10.13 -1.96 -0.83
C MET A 297 -10.08 -1.98 0.70
N ALA A 298 -11.05 -2.65 1.31
CA ALA A 298 -11.13 -2.83 2.75
C ALA A 298 -11.92 -4.11 3.05
N TYR A 299 -11.56 -4.79 4.11
CA TYR A 299 -12.30 -5.97 4.57
C TYR A 299 -13.43 -5.54 5.53
N LEU A 300 -14.46 -4.91 4.97
CA LEU A 300 -15.58 -4.35 5.72
C LEU A 300 -16.50 -5.40 6.37
N ASP A 301 -16.37 -6.68 6.02
CA ASP A 301 -17.06 -7.77 6.71
C ASP A 301 -16.08 -8.70 7.47
N GLY A 302 -14.80 -8.33 7.51
CA GLY A 302 -13.73 -9.11 8.13
C GLY A 302 -13.28 -10.34 7.33
N THR A 303 -13.90 -10.63 6.19
CA THR A 303 -13.63 -11.88 5.44
C THR A 303 -13.32 -11.67 3.98
N ARG A 304 -14.00 -10.74 3.30
CA ARG A 304 -13.84 -10.45 1.88
C ARG A 304 -13.52 -8.98 1.65
N PRO A 305 -12.62 -8.68 0.71
CA PRO A 305 -12.33 -7.31 0.37
C PRO A 305 -13.50 -6.67 -0.40
N SER A 306 -13.93 -5.51 0.06
CA SER A 306 -14.85 -4.63 -0.65
C SER A 306 -14.04 -3.62 -1.47
N VAL A 307 -14.53 -3.20 -2.63
CA VAL A 307 -14.01 -2.03 -3.35
C VAL A 307 -14.55 -0.76 -2.71
N VAL A 308 -13.66 0.18 -2.42
CA VAL A 308 -14.03 1.49 -1.88
C VAL A 308 -13.68 2.56 -2.90
N VAL A 309 -14.63 3.38 -3.29
CA VAL A 309 -14.40 4.53 -4.16
C VAL A 309 -14.67 5.82 -3.40
N HIS A 310 -13.84 6.84 -3.67
CA HIS A 310 -13.93 8.13 -3.01
C HIS A 310 -13.83 9.24 -4.05
N ARG A 311 -14.63 10.28 -3.89
CA ARG A 311 -14.60 11.49 -4.70
C ARG A 311 -14.57 12.72 -3.81
N GLY A 312 -13.67 13.67 -4.14
CA GLY A 312 -13.45 14.90 -3.40
C GLY A 312 -12.42 14.76 -2.29
N THR A 313 -11.84 15.87 -1.84
CA THR A 313 -10.75 15.88 -0.85
C THR A 313 -10.74 17.15 -0.02
N TYR A 314 -10.76 18.31 -0.69
CA TYR A 314 -10.57 19.63 -0.08
C TYR A 314 -11.81 20.26 0.54
N THR A 315 -13.00 19.79 0.21
CA THR A 315 -14.29 20.29 0.70
C THR A 315 -15.20 19.13 1.03
N THR A 316 -16.24 18.91 0.23
CA THR A 316 -17.06 17.71 0.36
C THR A 316 -16.28 16.45 -0.02
N MET A 317 -16.54 15.37 0.68
CA MET A 317 -16.04 14.05 0.42
C MET A 317 -17.21 13.09 0.31
N ARG A 318 -17.20 12.21 -0.68
CA ARG A 318 -18.20 11.15 -0.84
C ARG A 318 -17.49 9.82 -1.03
N VAL A 319 -17.97 8.81 -0.32
CA VAL A 319 -17.40 7.46 -0.33
C VAL A 319 -18.53 6.46 -0.56
N ASP A 320 -18.32 5.54 -1.49
CA ASP A 320 -19.17 4.38 -1.70
C ASP A 320 -18.36 3.10 -1.54
N ALA A 321 -18.92 2.09 -0.89
CA ALA A 321 -18.36 0.76 -0.79
C ALA A 321 -19.17 -0.24 -1.59
N TYR A 322 -18.48 -1.20 -2.22
CA TYR A 322 -19.07 -2.21 -3.08
C TYR A 322 -18.44 -3.58 -2.84
N ASP A 323 -19.25 -4.63 -2.94
CA ASP A 323 -18.80 -6.03 -2.91
C ASP A 323 -18.87 -6.63 -4.32
N LEU A 324 -17.88 -7.46 -4.67
CA LEU A 324 -17.95 -8.32 -5.84
C LEU A 324 -18.43 -9.71 -5.43
N VAL A 325 -19.69 -10.03 -5.74
CA VAL A 325 -20.30 -11.32 -5.40
C VAL A 325 -20.87 -11.97 -6.65
N ASN A 326 -20.49 -13.22 -6.92
CA ASN A 326 -20.92 -13.94 -8.12
C ASN A 326 -20.69 -13.13 -9.40
N ARG A 327 -19.54 -12.45 -9.50
CA ARG A 327 -19.14 -11.59 -10.62
C ARG A 327 -20.10 -10.40 -10.85
N ARG A 328 -20.73 -9.89 -9.79
CA ARG A 328 -21.61 -8.71 -9.80
C ARG A 328 -21.22 -7.73 -8.71
N ILE A 329 -21.19 -6.46 -9.07
CA ILE A 329 -20.90 -5.35 -8.16
C ILE A 329 -22.20 -4.96 -7.44
N GLY A 330 -22.21 -5.13 -6.12
CA GLY A 330 -23.31 -4.71 -5.25
C GLY A 330 -22.88 -3.60 -4.31
N LYS A 331 -23.65 -2.51 -4.25
CA LYS A 331 -23.36 -1.43 -3.30
C LYS A 331 -23.65 -1.89 -1.87
N ARG A 332 -22.66 -1.73 -0.96
CA ARG A 332 -22.77 -2.02 0.46
C ARG A 332 -23.35 -0.82 1.22
N TRP A 333 -22.72 0.35 1.08
CA TRP A 333 -23.16 1.61 1.68
C TRP A 333 -22.60 2.82 0.93
N SER A 334 -23.12 3.99 1.26
CA SER A 334 -22.64 5.31 0.78
C SER A 334 -22.51 6.26 1.95
N TRP A 335 -21.51 7.12 1.92
CA TRP A 335 -21.29 8.19 2.89
C TRP A 335 -21.07 9.53 2.17
N ASN A 336 -21.54 10.62 2.80
CA ASN A 336 -21.38 11.98 2.31
C ASN A 336 -21.06 12.91 3.49
N SER A 337 -19.91 13.54 3.46
CA SER A 337 -19.42 14.44 4.51
C SER A 337 -20.34 15.62 4.80
N ASP A 338 -21.16 16.04 3.82
CA ASP A 338 -22.11 17.15 3.96
C ASP A 338 -23.39 16.76 4.73
N GLN A 339 -23.64 15.46 4.90
CA GLN A 339 -24.78 14.94 5.65
C GLN A 339 -24.47 14.76 7.14
N GLU A 340 -23.22 14.88 7.53
CA GLU A 340 -22.81 14.86 8.93
C GLU A 340 -23.28 16.14 9.66
N THR A 341 -23.44 16.07 10.98
CA THR A 341 -23.88 17.21 11.80
C THR A 341 -22.90 17.41 12.96
N PRO A 342 -22.02 18.41 12.89
CA PRO A 342 -21.78 19.36 11.77
C PRO A 342 -21.10 18.67 10.57
N PRO A 343 -21.22 19.24 9.36
CA PRO A 343 -20.57 18.69 8.17
C PRO A 343 -19.06 18.48 8.36
N VAL A 344 -18.55 17.37 7.79
CA VAL A 344 -17.13 17.02 7.82
C VAL A 344 -16.51 17.39 6.48
N ARG A 345 -15.91 18.59 6.40
CA ARG A 345 -15.33 19.10 5.16
C ARG A 345 -13.82 19.37 5.32
N GLY A 346 -13.06 19.23 4.23
CA GLY A 346 -11.67 19.61 4.17
C GLY A 346 -10.74 18.75 5.04
N GLN A 347 -11.16 17.53 5.38
CA GLN A 347 -10.39 16.59 6.19
C GLN A 347 -9.73 15.48 5.35
N GLY A 348 -9.96 15.47 4.02
CA GLY A 348 -9.45 14.43 3.14
C GLY A 348 -7.94 14.56 2.88
N MET A 349 -7.29 13.46 2.50
CA MET A 349 -5.91 13.40 2.04
C MET A 349 -5.84 13.10 0.53
N HIS A 350 -4.62 13.08 -0.03
CA HIS A 350 -4.38 12.66 -1.42
C HIS A 350 -4.20 11.15 -1.58
N GLY A 351 -4.92 10.38 -0.81
CA GLY A 351 -4.89 8.92 -0.78
C GLY A 351 -6.01 8.42 0.12
N MET A 352 -5.83 7.19 0.56
CA MET A 352 -6.66 6.50 1.55
C MET A 352 -5.74 5.57 2.32
N LYS A 353 -6.00 5.39 3.61
CA LYS A 353 -5.41 4.32 4.40
C LYS A 353 -6.52 3.43 4.94
N VAL A 354 -6.22 2.18 5.14
CA VAL A 354 -7.19 1.18 5.57
C VAL A 354 -6.53 0.29 6.61
N ALA A 355 -7.17 0.13 7.75
CA ALA A 355 -6.68 -0.72 8.84
C ALA A 355 -7.82 -1.05 9.81
N ASP A 356 -7.73 -2.20 10.48
CA ASP A 356 -8.54 -2.55 11.65
C ASP A 356 -7.99 -1.74 12.84
N VAL A 357 -8.58 -0.56 13.12
CA VAL A 357 -8.07 0.35 14.15
C VAL A 357 -8.73 0.17 15.51
N ASP A 358 -9.79 -0.63 15.59
CA ASP A 358 -10.51 -0.88 16.83
C ASP A 358 -10.51 -2.35 17.29
N ASP A 359 -9.77 -3.21 16.55
CA ASP A 359 -9.56 -4.64 16.82
C ASP A 359 -10.86 -5.47 16.77
N ASP A 360 -11.83 -5.09 15.93
CA ASP A 360 -13.06 -5.85 15.72
C ASP A 360 -12.95 -6.88 14.60
N GLY A 361 -11.83 -6.89 13.87
CA GLY A 361 -11.52 -7.79 12.76
C GLY A 361 -11.97 -7.27 11.40
N ARG A 362 -12.47 -6.04 11.32
CA ARG A 362 -12.87 -5.36 10.09
C ARG A 362 -12.02 -4.11 9.91
N ASP A 363 -12.04 -3.55 8.72
CA ASP A 363 -11.23 -2.39 8.41
C ASP A 363 -12.02 -1.10 8.48
N GLU A 364 -11.39 -0.08 9.03
CA GLU A 364 -11.78 1.31 8.95
C GLU A 364 -11.08 2.01 7.79
N LEU A 365 -11.74 3.07 7.30
CA LEU A 365 -11.25 3.90 6.21
C LEU A 365 -10.73 5.22 6.75
N ILE A 366 -9.43 5.42 6.74
CA ILE A 366 -8.79 6.68 7.10
C ILE A 366 -8.71 7.55 5.82
N LEU A 367 -9.60 8.54 5.73
CA LEU A 367 -9.72 9.44 4.59
C LEU A 367 -8.76 10.63 4.66
N GLY A 368 -8.01 10.74 5.74
CA GLY A 368 -7.12 11.83 6.11
C GLY A 368 -7.30 12.16 7.58
N ALA A 369 -7.74 13.37 7.90
CA ALA A 369 -8.05 13.82 9.26
C ALA A 369 -9.47 13.41 9.72
N ALA A 370 -10.05 12.40 9.08
CA ALA A 370 -11.31 11.76 9.44
C ALA A 370 -11.26 10.27 9.09
N ALA A 371 -11.99 9.45 9.83
CA ALA A 371 -12.13 8.02 9.58
C ALA A 371 -13.60 7.60 9.55
N LEU A 372 -13.90 6.61 8.71
CA LEU A 372 -15.18 5.91 8.67
C LEU A 372 -15.00 4.51 9.22
N ASP A 373 -15.96 4.08 9.99
CA ASP A 373 -16.15 2.73 10.48
C ASP A 373 -16.53 1.77 9.32
N ASP A 374 -16.33 0.47 9.47
CA ASP A 374 -16.64 -0.60 8.51
C ASP A 374 -18.04 -0.50 7.89
N ASN A 375 -18.99 0.00 8.68
CA ASN A 375 -20.39 0.18 8.32
C ASN A 375 -20.68 1.51 7.58
N GLY A 376 -19.65 2.31 7.28
CA GLY A 376 -19.74 3.58 6.57
C GLY A 376 -20.20 4.77 7.42
N ARG A 377 -20.20 4.65 8.74
CA ARG A 377 -20.46 5.77 9.65
C ARG A 377 -19.18 6.51 9.98
N LEU A 378 -19.30 7.81 10.23
CA LEU A 378 -18.17 8.60 10.75
C LEU A 378 -17.74 8.03 12.13
N LEU A 379 -16.50 7.53 12.19
CA LEU A 379 -15.91 7.06 13.45
C LEU A 379 -15.39 8.27 14.25
N TRP A 380 -14.57 9.10 13.63
CA TRP A 380 -14.04 10.33 14.23
C TRP A 380 -13.54 11.32 13.18
N LYS A 381 -13.28 12.56 13.64
CA LYS A 381 -12.52 13.59 12.91
C LYS A 381 -11.60 14.33 13.87
N THR A 382 -10.44 14.76 13.40
CA THR A 382 -9.44 15.47 14.21
C THR A 382 -9.50 16.98 14.09
N ASP A 383 -10.19 17.51 13.08
CA ASP A 383 -10.22 18.93 12.69
C ASP A 383 -8.81 19.51 12.35
N LEU A 384 -7.86 18.65 12.00
CA LEU A 384 -6.53 19.08 11.53
C LEU A 384 -6.61 19.77 10.16
N GLY A 385 -7.68 19.54 9.40
CA GLY A 385 -7.80 19.99 8.02
C GLY A 385 -7.19 18.96 7.05
N HIS A 386 -6.82 19.40 5.86
CA HIS A 386 -6.27 18.56 4.79
C HIS A 386 -4.82 18.15 5.08
N PRO A 387 -4.53 16.88 5.38
CA PRO A 387 -3.15 16.40 5.53
C PRO A 387 -2.62 15.86 4.19
N ASP A 388 -1.37 16.19 3.88
CA ASP A 388 -0.65 15.62 2.75
C ASP A 388 0.16 14.38 3.12
N VAL A 389 0.57 14.26 4.39
CA VAL A 389 1.29 13.11 4.92
C VAL A 389 0.39 12.37 5.88
N VAL A 390 0.11 11.09 5.59
CA VAL A 390 -0.66 10.20 6.46
C VAL A 390 -0.07 8.80 6.40
N TYR A 391 0.42 8.32 7.52
CA TYR A 391 0.84 6.93 7.71
C TYR A 391 0.04 6.30 8.84
N VAL A 392 -0.33 5.05 8.68
CA VAL A 392 -0.92 4.22 9.75
C VAL A 392 0.06 3.11 10.06
N ALA A 393 0.44 2.97 11.31
CA ALA A 393 1.40 1.95 11.77
C ALA A 393 1.33 1.78 13.29
N ASP A 394 1.97 0.75 13.82
CA ASP A 394 2.39 0.69 15.22
C ASP A 394 3.63 1.60 15.37
N VAL A 395 3.39 2.88 15.71
CA VAL A 395 4.44 3.91 15.79
C VAL A 395 5.20 3.84 17.10
N ASP A 396 4.49 3.76 18.23
CA ASP A 396 5.08 3.58 19.58
C ASP A 396 4.71 2.21 20.13
N PRO A 397 5.60 1.21 20.11
CA PRO A 397 5.32 -0.14 20.57
C PRO A 397 4.94 -0.21 22.07
N ALA A 398 5.08 0.87 22.82
CA ALA A 398 4.59 0.95 24.19
C ALA A 398 3.15 1.51 24.31
N HIS A 399 2.57 1.99 23.22
CA HIS A 399 1.18 2.43 23.15
C HIS A 399 0.34 1.31 22.48
N PRO A 400 -0.75 0.85 23.08
CA PRO A 400 -1.56 -0.21 22.49
C PRO A 400 -2.30 0.23 21.22
N GLY A 401 -2.25 -0.59 20.18
CA GLY A 401 -2.97 -0.37 18.93
C GLY A 401 -2.15 0.42 17.91
N LEU A 402 -2.81 0.83 16.83
CA LEU A 402 -2.18 1.58 15.75
C LEU A 402 -2.25 3.09 16.00
N GLU A 403 -1.28 3.81 15.45
CA GLU A 403 -1.25 5.27 15.41
C GLU A 403 -1.27 5.78 13.97
N ILE A 404 -1.60 7.07 13.85
CA ILE A 404 -1.58 7.81 12.59
C ILE A 404 -0.61 8.97 12.70
N ALA A 405 0.40 9.00 11.84
CA ALA A 405 1.31 10.12 11.72
C ALA A 405 0.81 11.11 10.65
N TYR A 406 0.68 12.39 11.03
CA TYR A 406 0.13 13.47 10.21
C TYR A 406 1.15 14.54 9.88
N GLY A 407 1.24 14.92 8.59
CA GLY A 407 1.82 16.18 8.11
C GLY A 407 0.75 16.99 7.38
N VAL A 408 0.39 18.18 7.90
CA VAL A 408 -0.78 18.94 7.45
C VAL A 408 -0.40 19.99 6.43
N GLU A 409 -1.07 19.99 5.26
CA GLU A 409 -0.83 20.95 4.17
C GLU A 409 -1.22 22.39 4.57
N VAL A 410 -2.33 22.54 5.27
CA VAL A 410 -2.84 23.86 5.62
C VAL A 410 -2.09 24.46 6.80
N LYS A 411 -1.98 25.80 6.83
CA LYS A 411 -1.32 26.53 7.91
C LYS A 411 -1.95 26.18 9.28
N ARG A 412 -1.08 25.79 10.22
CA ARG A 412 -1.47 25.44 11.59
C ARG A 412 -0.68 26.26 12.60
N GLY A 413 -1.31 26.62 13.73
CA GLY A 413 -0.62 27.20 14.88
C GLY A 413 0.16 26.14 15.66
N GLU A 414 -0.39 24.92 15.73
CA GLU A 414 0.19 23.73 16.35
C GLU A 414 -0.29 22.48 15.63
N ASN A 415 0.31 21.32 15.93
CA ASN A 415 -0.06 20.00 15.43
C ASN A 415 -0.01 19.86 13.89
N GLY A 416 0.79 20.69 13.19
CA GLY A 416 1.01 20.53 11.76
C GLY A 416 1.87 19.30 11.43
N ILE A 417 2.66 18.82 12.39
CA ILE A 417 3.26 17.49 12.47
C ILE A 417 2.76 16.89 13.79
N SER A 418 2.14 15.72 13.74
CA SER A 418 1.53 15.11 14.93
C SER A 418 1.36 13.59 14.75
N VAL A 419 1.19 12.89 15.87
CA VAL A 419 0.79 11.49 15.91
C VAL A 419 -0.50 11.39 16.73
N ALA A 420 -1.46 10.64 16.22
CA ALA A 420 -2.75 10.41 16.85
C ALA A 420 -3.00 8.91 17.05
N GLU A 421 -3.77 8.55 18.06
CA GLU A 421 -4.31 7.22 18.26
C GLU A 421 -5.30 6.89 17.13
N ALA A 422 -5.09 5.80 16.39
CA ALA A 422 -5.88 5.48 15.20
C ALA A 422 -7.33 5.15 15.53
N ARG A 423 -7.59 4.52 16.68
CA ARG A 423 -8.94 4.14 17.15
C ARG A 423 -9.87 5.34 17.37
N THR A 424 -9.33 6.47 17.85
CA THR A 424 -10.16 7.61 18.32
C THR A 424 -9.86 8.94 17.63
N GLY A 425 -8.77 9.03 16.86
CA GLY A 425 -8.27 10.29 16.31
C GLY A 425 -7.68 11.24 17.35
N ARG A 426 -7.53 10.83 18.61
CA ARG A 426 -6.97 11.65 19.68
C ARG A 426 -5.49 11.91 19.45
N ILE A 427 -5.10 13.18 19.39
CA ILE A 427 -3.68 13.55 19.24
C ILE A 427 -2.91 13.12 20.48
N LEU A 428 -1.91 12.25 20.29
CA LEU A 428 -0.99 11.79 21.33
C LEU A 428 0.11 12.83 21.58
N TRP A 429 0.71 13.32 20.48
CA TRP A 429 1.63 14.44 20.51
C TRP A 429 1.57 15.23 19.20
N GLY A 430 2.03 16.46 19.24
CA GLY A 430 2.17 17.33 18.05
C GLY A 430 3.06 18.53 18.34
N VAL A 431 3.68 19.06 17.29
CA VAL A 431 4.53 20.25 17.40
C VAL A 431 3.75 21.44 17.93
N LYS A 432 4.37 22.21 18.84
CA LYS A 432 3.75 23.36 19.51
C LYS A 432 4.12 24.71 18.88
N HIS A 433 4.67 24.68 17.68
CA HIS A 433 5.01 25.87 16.91
C HIS A 433 4.24 25.90 15.58
N PRO A 434 4.08 27.09 14.96
CA PRO A 434 3.38 27.18 13.68
C PRO A 434 4.09 26.42 12.57
N THR A 435 3.30 25.76 11.72
CA THR A 435 3.70 25.23 10.41
C THR A 435 2.93 25.95 9.32
N THR A 436 3.48 25.98 8.11
CA THR A 436 2.85 26.65 6.97
C THR A 436 2.29 25.68 5.98
N HIS A 437 3.05 24.66 5.61
CA HIS A 437 2.67 23.68 4.61
C HIS A 437 3.59 22.46 4.68
N ILE A 438 3.16 21.41 5.37
CA ILE A 438 3.85 20.12 5.35
C ILE A 438 3.31 19.35 4.16
N HIS A 439 4.13 19.19 3.12
CA HIS A 439 3.69 18.71 1.81
C HIS A 439 4.26 17.34 1.49
N ASP A 440 3.59 16.64 0.54
CA ASP A 440 3.99 15.36 -0.01
C ASP A 440 4.01 14.23 1.04
N GLN A 441 4.86 13.21 0.87
CA GLN A 441 4.74 11.96 1.62
C GLN A 441 5.38 11.96 3.01
N GLY A 442 6.29 12.89 3.32
CA GLY A 442 7.09 12.79 4.54
C GLY A 442 7.79 11.42 4.63
N MET A 443 8.17 11.00 5.83
CA MET A 443 8.70 9.64 6.05
C MET A 443 8.41 9.17 7.47
N LEU A 444 7.85 7.96 7.60
CA LEU A 444 7.68 7.26 8.86
C LEU A 444 8.46 5.94 8.77
N ALA A 445 9.42 5.73 9.66
CA ALA A 445 10.24 4.51 9.66
C ALA A 445 11.07 4.37 10.93
N ASP A 446 11.40 3.15 11.30
CA ASP A 446 12.47 2.84 12.26
C ASP A 446 13.83 3.11 11.58
N LEU A 447 14.48 4.21 11.95
CA LEU A 447 15.74 4.68 11.36
C LEU A 447 16.91 4.64 12.35
N ASP A 448 16.66 4.86 13.64
CA ASP A 448 17.67 4.97 14.69
C ASP A 448 17.43 3.94 15.79
N PRO A 449 18.23 2.86 15.87
CA PRO A 449 18.03 1.78 16.86
C PRO A 449 18.22 2.24 18.31
N ALA A 450 18.63 3.48 18.56
CA ALA A 450 18.72 4.05 19.89
C ALA A 450 17.35 4.50 20.44
N HIS A 451 16.35 4.61 19.59
CA HIS A 451 15.01 5.08 19.94
C HIS A 451 13.97 4.01 19.59
N PRO A 452 13.21 3.49 20.56
CA PRO A 452 12.14 2.52 20.26
C PRO A 452 11.00 3.15 19.45
N GLY A 453 10.48 2.39 18.48
CA GLY A 453 9.37 2.79 17.62
C GLY A 453 9.83 3.44 16.32
N LEU A 454 8.91 4.12 15.65
CA LEU A 454 9.17 4.70 14.34
C LEU A 454 9.45 6.20 14.46
N GLU A 455 10.51 6.66 13.80
CA GLU A 455 10.77 8.08 13.65
C GLU A 455 9.88 8.69 12.57
N PHE A 456 9.41 9.91 12.84
CA PHE A 456 8.60 10.67 11.90
C PHE A 456 9.33 11.92 11.41
N TYR A 457 9.67 11.91 10.11
CA TYR A 457 10.25 13.03 9.40
C TYR A 457 9.18 13.82 8.65
N GLY A 458 9.21 15.15 8.79
CA GLY A 458 8.39 16.08 8.03
C GLY A 458 9.19 17.32 7.63
N ALA A 459 8.76 18.00 6.57
CA ALA A 459 9.42 19.18 6.04
C ALA A 459 8.41 20.23 5.56
N GLU A 460 8.74 21.51 5.73
CA GLU A 460 8.00 22.59 5.06
C GLU A 460 8.18 22.51 3.54
N ALA A 461 7.11 22.73 2.80
CA ALA A 461 7.10 22.66 1.34
C ALA A 461 8.08 23.63 0.65
N ASP A 462 8.44 24.72 1.31
CA ASP A 462 9.43 25.68 0.83
C ASP A 462 10.88 25.30 1.18
N GLY A 463 11.07 24.19 1.93
CA GLY A 463 12.39 23.73 2.38
C GLY A 463 13.05 24.60 3.44
N SER A 464 12.28 25.41 4.14
CA SER A 464 12.80 26.31 5.17
C SER A 464 13.08 25.62 6.50
N ARG A 465 12.36 24.51 6.78
CA ARG A 465 12.46 23.77 8.04
C ARG A 465 12.24 22.28 7.84
N PHE A 466 12.97 21.49 8.63
CA PHE A 466 12.91 20.03 8.64
C PHE A 466 12.86 19.54 10.08
N TRP A 467 12.20 18.42 10.32
CA TRP A 467 12.09 17.82 11.64
C TRP A 467 12.08 16.31 11.54
N LEU A 468 12.87 15.68 12.37
CA LEU A 468 12.79 14.26 12.67
C LEU A 468 12.42 14.09 14.14
N HIS A 469 11.31 13.43 14.43
CA HIS A 469 10.85 13.18 15.79
C HIS A 469 10.88 11.69 16.10
N THR A 470 11.09 11.34 17.37
CA THR A 470 10.85 9.98 17.86
C THR A 470 9.37 9.62 17.81
N ALA A 471 9.04 8.35 17.99
CA ALA A 471 7.66 7.86 18.17
C ALA A 471 6.84 8.68 19.18
N ARG A 472 7.50 9.26 20.19
CA ARG A 472 6.89 10.05 21.28
C ARG A 472 7.00 11.56 21.14
N GLY A 473 7.44 12.04 19.99
CA GLY A 473 7.48 13.46 19.65
C GLY A 473 8.72 14.21 20.13
N GLU A 474 9.76 13.51 20.58
CA GLU A 474 11.05 14.11 20.88
C GLU A 474 11.76 14.52 19.60
N LEU A 475 12.22 15.76 19.51
CA LEU A 475 12.95 16.24 18.33
C LEU A 475 14.38 15.69 18.32
N LEU A 476 14.69 14.86 17.31
CA LEU A 476 16.01 14.25 17.12
C LEU A 476 16.92 15.06 16.22
N ALA A 477 16.38 15.65 15.14
CA ALA A 477 17.17 16.34 14.14
C ALA A 477 16.32 17.38 13.39
N THR A 478 17.02 18.39 12.83
CA THR A 478 16.46 19.42 11.95
C THR A 478 17.18 19.45 10.61
N GLU A 479 17.78 18.34 10.23
CA GLU A 479 18.52 18.17 8.98
C GLU A 479 17.60 17.79 7.83
N ASP A 480 17.96 18.19 6.62
CA ASP A 480 17.27 17.75 5.40
C ASP A 480 17.64 16.29 5.08
N LEU A 481 16.71 15.36 5.31
CA LEU A 481 16.87 13.96 4.94
C LEU A 481 16.46 13.67 3.48
N GLY A 482 16.30 14.67 2.65
CA GLY A 482 15.98 14.53 1.23
C GLY A 482 14.66 15.17 0.83
N GLY A 483 14.36 16.35 1.35
CA GLY A 483 13.15 17.10 1.01
C GLY A 483 11.89 16.54 1.61
N ASN A 484 10.76 16.64 0.89
CA ASN A 484 9.44 16.25 1.38
C ASN A 484 9.11 14.77 1.20
N SER A 485 9.81 14.06 0.32
CA SER A 485 9.39 12.70 -0.14
C SER A 485 10.50 11.68 -0.05
N PRO A 486 11.22 11.53 1.07
CA PRO A 486 12.12 10.40 1.24
C PRO A 486 11.32 9.10 1.40
N HIS A 487 11.88 7.99 0.89
CA HIS A 487 11.24 6.68 0.92
C HIS A 487 12.05 5.71 1.76
N ALA A 488 11.52 5.26 2.87
CA ALA A 488 12.16 4.27 3.73
C ALA A 488 11.91 2.84 3.24
N LEU A 489 12.93 1.96 3.40
CA LEU A 489 12.86 0.57 2.97
C LEU A 489 13.83 -0.33 3.76
N TYR A 490 13.51 -1.61 3.85
CA TYR A 490 14.48 -2.62 4.27
C TYR A 490 15.40 -3.00 3.11
N TRP A 491 16.69 -2.68 3.18
CA TRP A 491 17.65 -2.94 2.11
C TRP A 491 18.87 -3.77 2.55
N ASP A 492 19.31 -3.66 3.77
CA ASP A 492 20.39 -4.43 4.36
C ASP A 492 19.88 -5.42 5.43
N ASP A 493 20.79 -6.08 6.14
CA ASP A 493 20.48 -7.03 7.22
C ASP A 493 20.19 -6.35 8.57
N GLY A 494 20.18 -5.02 8.60
CA GLY A 494 19.94 -4.26 9.82
C GLY A 494 18.49 -4.36 10.31
N PRO A 495 18.25 -4.18 11.61
CA PRO A 495 16.91 -4.14 12.16
C PRO A 495 16.11 -2.89 11.71
N VAL A 496 16.82 -1.81 11.39
CA VAL A 496 16.22 -0.51 11.00
C VAL A 496 16.26 -0.28 9.49
N LYS A 497 15.32 0.50 8.99
CA LYS A 497 15.24 0.82 7.56
C LYS A 497 16.39 1.72 7.09
N ALA A 498 16.72 1.59 5.82
CA ALA A 498 17.42 2.59 5.02
C ALA A 498 16.41 3.57 4.41
N TYR A 499 16.88 4.61 3.73
CA TYR A 499 16.00 5.50 3.01
C TYR A 499 16.60 6.00 1.69
N ILE A 500 15.72 6.36 0.77
CA ILE A 500 16.05 7.02 -0.49
C ILE A 500 15.63 8.47 -0.34
N PRO A 501 16.56 9.45 -0.41
CA PRO A 501 16.21 10.86 -0.41
C PRO A 501 15.26 11.20 -1.54
N GLY A 502 14.23 11.98 -1.26
CA GLY A 502 13.32 12.51 -2.26
C GLY A 502 14.01 13.49 -3.21
N PRO A 503 13.39 13.80 -4.35
CA PRO A 503 13.92 14.80 -5.26
C PRO A 503 13.91 16.18 -4.57
N SER A 504 15.07 16.83 -4.49
CA SER A 504 15.15 18.18 -3.94
C SER A 504 14.31 19.15 -4.78
N ARG A 505 13.13 19.51 -4.28
CA ARG A 505 12.23 20.49 -4.91
C ARG A 505 12.57 21.94 -4.56
N PHE A 506 13.40 22.17 -3.55
CA PHE A 506 13.54 23.45 -2.85
C PHE A 506 14.53 24.45 -3.43
N ARG A 507 15.21 24.18 -4.53
CA ARG A 507 16.22 25.10 -5.06
C ARG A 507 15.76 25.95 -6.26
N ARG A 508 14.53 26.49 -6.27
CA ARG A 508 14.19 27.54 -7.24
C ARG A 508 13.27 28.59 -6.62
N PRO A 509 13.83 29.76 -6.17
CA PRO A 509 13.03 30.96 -6.05
C PRO A 509 12.67 31.41 -7.48
N GLY A 510 11.40 31.44 -7.81
CA GLY A 510 10.89 31.93 -9.09
C GLY A 510 9.70 31.12 -9.61
N PRO A 511 8.89 31.66 -10.53
CA PRO A 511 7.80 30.93 -11.15
C PRO A 511 8.35 29.66 -11.83
N ARG A 512 7.74 28.51 -11.55
CA ARG A 512 8.12 27.25 -12.18
C ARG A 512 8.10 27.44 -13.70
N PRO A 513 9.19 27.11 -14.44
CA PRO A 513 9.09 27.08 -15.87
C PRO A 513 7.97 26.12 -16.25
N GLN A 514 6.99 26.57 -17.02
CA GLN A 514 6.06 25.69 -17.70
C GLN A 514 6.87 24.87 -18.70
N LEU A 515 7.39 23.73 -18.26
CA LEU A 515 8.02 22.79 -19.18
C LEU A 515 6.90 22.21 -20.04
N PRO A 516 7.05 22.22 -21.38
CA PRO A 516 6.11 21.55 -22.27
C PRO A 516 5.88 20.12 -21.82
N ALA A 517 4.65 19.61 -22.01
CA ALA A 517 4.35 18.21 -21.76
C ALA A 517 5.37 17.31 -22.51
N GLY A 518 6.12 16.51 -21.79
CA GLY A 518 7.16 15.65 -22.36
C GLY A 518 8.59 16.21 -22.31
N ALA A 519 8.80 17.47 -21.92
CA ALA A 519 10.13 18.07 -21.89
C ALA A 519 10.79 17.99 -20.49
N ARG A 520 11.04 16.77 -20.00
CA ARG A 520 12.35 16.52 -19.38
C ARG A 520 13.30 16.17 -20.52
N PRO A 521 14.55 16.69 -20.53
CA PRO A 521 15.51 16.26 -21.53
C PRO A 521 15.58 14.74 -21.51
N ALA A 522 15.26 14.09 -22.61
CA ALA A 522 15.62 12.70 -22.82
C ALA A 522 17.14 12.66 -22.68
N GLY A 523 17.68 12.02 -21.62
CA GLY A 523 19.11 11.83 -21.57
C GLY A 523 19.77 11.54 -20.24
N ALA A 524 19.33 12.06 -19.12
CA ALA A 524 19.95 11.72 -17.84
C ALA A 524 19.01 10.77 -17.06
N ALA A 525 19.43 9.54 -16.87
CA ALA A 525 18.74 8.62 -15.97
C ALA A 525 18.72 9.25 -14.55
N VAL A 526 17.53 9.30 -13.95
CA VAL A 526 17.43 9.73 -12.53
C VAL A 526 18.18 8.71 -11.71
N VAL A 527 19.22 9.13 -11.00
CA VAL A 527 20.00 8.29 -10.08
C VAL A 527 19.56 8.63 -8.67
N SER A 528 19.18 7.65 -7.91
CA SER A 528 18.83 7.75 -6.50
C SER A 528 19.74 6.87 -5.65
N ARG A 529 20.13 7.39 -4.47
CA ARG A 529 21.01 6.69 -3.52
C ARG A 529 20.18 6.10 -2.40
N ILE A 530 20.60 4.95 -1.89
CA ILE A 530 20.03 4.33 -0.70
C ILE A 530 21.00 4.57 0.45
N LEU A 531 20.53 5.22 1.51
CA LEU A 531 21.34 5.71 2.63
C LEU A 531 20.86 5.10 3.93
N LYS A 532 21.79 4.87 4.86
CA LYS A 532 21.46 4.66 6.29
C LYS A 532 21.39 6.02 6.98
N TYR A 533 20.45 6.17 7.91
CA TYR A 533 20.40 7.37 8.77
C TYR A 533 21.72 7.51 9.54
N LYS A 534 22.34 8.70 9.50
CA LYS A 534 23.68 8.97 10.05
C LYS A 534 24.78 8.00 9.55
N GLY A 535 24.56 7.30 8.45
CA GLY A 535 25.43 6.24 7.95
C GLY A 535 25.85 6.40 6.50
N ALA A 536 26.37 5.30 5.94
CA ALA A 536 26.91 5.24 4.59
C ALA A 536 25.81 5.09 3.52
N GLN A 537 26.17 5.37 2.26
CA GLN A 537 25.45 4.90 1.10
C GLN A 537 25.64 3.38 0.97
N ILE A 538 24.53 2.65 0.86
CA ILE A 538 24.50 1.18 0.76
C ILE A 538 23.88 0.66 -0.55
N GLY A 539 23.43 1.54 -1.42
CA GLY A 539 22.88 1.19 -2.73
C GLY A 539 22.71 2.38 -3.64
N GLU A 540 22.44 2.08 -4.90
CA GLU A 540 22.14 3.06 -5.95
C GLU A 540 21.18 2.45 -6.94
N ILE A 541 20.19 3.22 -7.36
CA ILE A 541 19.18 2.81 -8.34
C ILE A 541 19.02 3.88 -9.41
N THR A 542 18.58 3.49 -10.60
CA THR A 542 18.31 4.40 -11.71
C THR A 542 16.86 4.27 -12.20
N GLY A 543 16.28 5.39 -12.64
CA GLY A 543 14.90 5.49 -13.09
C GLY A 543 14.01 6.20 -12.05
N ARG A 544 12.78 6.50 -12.46
CA ARG A 544 11.78 7.09 -11.57
C ARG A 544 11.13 6.00 -10.73
N ILE A 545 11.14 6.12 -9.42
CA ILE A 545 10.48 5.19 -8.51
C ILE A 545 8.97 5.21 -8.80
N VAL A 546 8.38 4.04 -9.00
CA VAL A 546 6.94 3.82 -9.25
C VAL A 546 6.34 2.80 -8.30
N GLY A 547 7.16 2.07 -7.55
CA GLY A 547 6.73 1.12 -6.52
C GLY A 547 7.88 0.78 -5.57
N LEU A 548 7.52 0.31 -4.40
CA LEU A 548 8.39 -0.18 -3.35
C LEU A 548 7.61 -1.23 -2.56
N ALA A 549 8.07 -2.46 -2.56
CA ALA A 549 7.43 -3.57 -1.85
C ALA A 549 8.34 -4.80 -1.81
N ASP A 550 8.07 -5.75 -0.90
CA ASP A 550 8.61 -7.11 -0.90
C ASP A 550 7.96 -7.92 -2.03
N VAL A 551 8.51 -7.82 -3.24
CA VAL A 551 7.94 -8.43 -4.46
C VAL A 551 8.50 -9.82 -4.71
N LEU A 552 9.77 -10.06 -4.34
CA LEU A 552 10.49 -11.32 -4.61
C LEU A 552 11.71 -11.47 -3.69
N GLY A 553 12.30 -12.66 -3.66
CA GLY A 553 13.47 -12.89 -2.83
C GLY A 553 13.14 -13.08 -1.37
N ASP A 554 13.97 -12.52 -0.50
CA ASP A 554 13.75 -12.55 0.94
C ASP A 554 12.82 -11.41 1.41
N TRP A 555 12.70 -11.19 2.70
CA TRP A 555 11.82 -10.19 3.30
C TRP A 555 12.20 -8.73 3.02
N ARG A 556 13.31 -8.45 2.35
CA ARG A 556 13.72 -7.08 2.03
C ARG A 556 12.98 -6.55 0.81
N GLU A 557 12.80 -5.25 0.79
CA GLU A 557 11.92 -4.60 -0.19
C GLU A 557 12.64 -4.31 -1.51
N GLU A 558 11.96 -4.56 -2.61
CA GLU A 558 12.39 -4.16 -3.95
C GLU A 558 11.96 -2.72 -4.25
N VAL A 559 12.85 -2.01 -4.99
CA VAL A 559 12.51 -0.71 -5.56
C VAL A 559 12.20 -0.88 -7.05
N ILE A 560 10.97 -0.57 -7.42
CA ILE A 560 10.52 -0.66 -8.81
C ILE A 560 10.64 0.72 -9.44
N THR A 561 11.46 0.80 -10.49
CA THR A 561 11.66 2.05 -11.23
C THR A 561 11.17 1.92 -12.67
N ALA A 562 10.71 3.03 -13.23
CA ALA A 562 10.31 3.14 -14.62
C ALA A 562 11.33 3.97 -15.40
N VAL A 563 11.80 3.39 -16.49
CA VAL A 563 12.55 4.06 -17.56
C VAL A 563 11.78 3.88 -18.88
N GLU A 564 12.25 4.50 -19.97
CA GLU A 564 11.61 4.31 -21.26
C GLU A 564 11.75 2.86 -21.72
N GLY A 565 10.65 2.20 -22.01
CA GLY A 565 10.56 0.82 -22.49
C GLY A 565 10.83 -0.27 -21.44
N GLU A 566 10.99 0.06 -20.14
CA GLU A 566 11.37 -0.93 -19.15
C GLU A 566 10.91 -0.56 -17.73
N LEU A 567 10.44 -1.55 -16.96
CA LEU A 567 10.46 -1.51 -15.51
C LEU A 567 11.71 -2.23 -15.00
N ARG A 568 12.33 -1.68 -13.96
CA ARG A 568 13.46 -2.29 -13.27
C ARG A 568 13.08 -2.59 -11.83
N ILE A 569 13.17 -3.85 -11.45
CA ILE A 569 12.87 -4.33 -10.10
C ILE A 569 14.22 -4.52 -9.42
N TYR A 570 14.68 -3.52 -8.68
CA TYR A 570 15.94 -3.55 -7.94
C TYR A 570 15.77 -4.36 -6.67
N THR A 571 16.60 -5.37 -6.50
CA THR A 571 16.70 -6.16 -5.28
C THR A 571 18.09 -6.00 -4.68
N THR A 572 18.21 -6.12 -3.36
CA THR A 572 19.51 -6.08 -2.71
C THR A 572 20.31 -7.36 -2.96
N THR A 573 21.62 -7.23 -2.99
CA THR A 573 22.56 -8.35 -3.05
C THR A 573 23.43 -8.45 -1.80
N ILE A 574 23.13 -7.64 -0.78
CA ILE A 574 23.80 -7.70 0.53
C ILE A 574 23.29 -8.96 1.24
N PRO A 575 24.17 -9.90 1.66
CA PRO A 575 23.72 -11.07 2.41
C PRO A 575 23.08 -10.67 3.73
N ALA A 576 21.96 -11.31 4.07
CA ALA A 576 21.34 -11.19 5.38
C ALA A 576 21.61 -12.44 6.22
N THR A 577 21.77 -12.27 7.52
CA THR A 577 21.91 -13.31 8.54
C THR A 577 20.66 -13.42 9.42
N SER A 578 19.64 -12.60 9.11
CA SER A 578 18.33 -12.63 9.71
C SER A 578 17.28 -13.14 8.73
N ARG A 579 16.16 -13.61 9.23
CA ARG A 579 15.01 -14.01 8.41
C ARG A 579 13.73 -13.51 9.02
N ARG A 580 12.83 -13.09 8.17
CA ARG A 580 11.45 -12.68 8.51
C ARG A 580 10.47 -13.33 7.54
N VAL A 581 9.24 -13.46 7.95
CA VAL A 581 8.14 -13.80 7.05
C VAL A 581 8.04 -12.73 5.97
N ALA A 582 7.66 -13.11 4.75
CA ALA A 582 7.44 -12.18 3.65
C ALA A 582 6.51 -11.04 4.07
N LEU A 583 6.95 -9.79 3.88
CA LEU A 583 6.20 -8.60 4.34
C LEU A 583 4.84 -8.48 3.67
N MET A 584 4.70 -8.96 2.42
CA MET A 584 3.42 -9.02 1.71
C MET A 584 2.38 -9.91 2.40
N GLN A 585 2.76 -10.71 3.39
CA GLN A 585 1.83 -11.50 4.20
C GLN A 585 1.38 -10.77 5.48
N ASP A 586 1.94 -9.59 5.79
CA ASP A 586 1.36 -8.64 6.73
C ASP A 586 0.17 -7.92 6.08
N ARG A 587 -0.97 -7.91 6.78
CA ARG A 587 -2.22 -7.35 6.23
C ARG A 587 -2.09 -5.87 5.91
N LEU A 588 -1.60 -5.06 6.86
CA LEU A 588 -1.48 -3.62 6.68
C LEU A 588 -0.51 -3.30 5.54
N TYR A 589 0.63 -3.99 5.51
CA TYR A 589 1.62 -3.85 4.45
C TYR A 589 1.05 -4.17 3.06
N ARG A 590 0.33 -5.30 2.94
CA ARG A 590 -0.29 -5.70 1.67
C ARG A 590 -1.31 -4.68 1.17
N MET A 591 -2.09 -4.12 2.07
CA MET A 591 -3.08 -3.10 1.75
C MET A 591 -2.41 -1.80 1.33
N ASP A 592 -1.39 -1.34 2.04
CA ASP A 592 -0.60 -0.16 1.67
C ASP A 592 0.06 -0.32 0.29
N VAL A 593 0.58 -1.51 -0.04
CA VAL A 593 1.12 -1.81 -1.38
C VAL A 593 0.05 -1.69 -2.46
N ALA A 594 -1.15 -2.21 -2.24
CA ALA A 594 -2.24 -2.09 -3.20
C ALA A 594 -2.70 -0.63 -3.40
N LEU A 595 -2.78 0.14 -2.30
CA LEU A 595 -3.17 1.55 -2.32
C LEU A 595 -2.12 2.46 -2.97
N ALA A 596 -0.86 2.03 -3.08
CA ALA A 596 0.21 2.80 -3.73
C ALA A 596 0.01 3.01 -5.24
N SER A 597 -0.91 2.28 -5.87
CA SER A 597 -1.24 2.40 -7.30
C SER A 597 -2.00 3.68 -7.65
N MET A 598 -2.44 4.46 -6.65
CA MET A 598 -3.20 5.71 -6.82
C MET A 598 -2.66 6.82 -5.91
N GLY A 599 -3.09 8.07 -6.12
CA GLY A 599 -2.78 9.19 -5.23
C GLY A 599 -1.30 9.45 -5.04
N TYR A 600 -0.93 9.93 -3.86
CA TYR A 600 0.47 10.03 -3.45
C TYR A 600 1.02 8.62 -3.18
N PHE A 601 2.34 8.48 -3.33
CA PHE A 601 3.02 7.22 -3.04
C PHE A 601 3.56 7.24 -1.61
N PHE A 602 3.01 6.36 -0.76
CA PHE A 602 3.48 6.14 0.60
C PHE A 602 4.17 4.77 0.67
N PRO A 603 5.43 4.69 1.15
CA PRO A 603 6.04 3.41 1.47
C PRO A 603 5.17 2.62 2.45
N PRO A 604 5.00 1.31 2.22
CA PRO A 604 4.10 0.49 3.04
C PRO A 604 4.61 0.34 4.49
N GLN A 605 3.68 0.23 5.42
CA GLN A 605 3.92 0.07 6.85
C GLN A 605 3.50 -1.31 7.34
N LEU A 606 4.12 -1.77 8.42
CA LEU A 606 3.80 -3.05 9.06
C LEU A 606 2.76 -2.86 10.17
N GLY A 607 1.87 -3.83 10.32
CA GLY A 607 0.83 -3.85 11.35
C GLY A 607 1.28 -4.45 12.69
N GLY A 608 2.53 -4.88 12.82
CA GLY A 608 3.12 -5.40 14.06
C GLY A 608 2.78 -6.86 14.38
N LYS A 609 1.63 -7.37 13.99
CA LYS A 609 1.09 -8.68 14.46
C LYS A 609 1.77 -9.94 13.90
N LEU A 610 2.54 -9.87 12.80
CA LEU A 610 3.23 -11.03 12.22
C LEU A 610 4.69 -11.19 12.67
N PHE A 611 5.23 -10.24 13.41
CA PHE A 611 6.65 -10.15 13.74
C PHE A 611 6.93 -10.26 15.24
N GLU A 612 5.89 -10.41 16.08
CA GLU A 612 5.97 -10.80 17.47
C GLU A 612 6.10 -12.34 17.60
#